data_6dd63ec75fd9a40b442f8eb2edc319b2
#
_entry.id   6dd63ec75fd9a40b442f8eb2edc319b2
#
_cell.length_a   1.000
_cell.length_b   1.000
_cell.length_c   1.000
_cell.angle_alpha   90.00
_cell.angle_beta   90.00
_cell.angle_gamma   90.00
#
_symmetry.space_group_name_H-M   'P 1'
#
loop_
_entity.id
_entity.type
_entity.pdbx_description
1 polymer ?
#
loop_
_entity_poly.entity_id
_entity_poly.type
_entity_poly.pdbx_seq_one_letter_code
_entity_poly.pdbx_strand_id
1 'polypeptide(L)'
;MIEYHDTEWGVPLHDDRGLFEFLILEGAQAGLSWETILRKRENYRRAFDGFDAAKIARYDKRKVRALMADAGIVRNRLKIAAAITNAQAFLVAQSEHGSFDRYIWQFVGGKPKRNSWRQSKQVPARTAESDAMSKALKKRGFRFVGSTICYAFMQTTGMVNDHAIDCFRRRKIL
;
A
#
# COMPACT_ATOMS: atom_id res chain seq x y z
N MET A 1 15.52 1.28 -7.26
CA MET A 1 14.78 2.56 -7.06
C MET A 1 14.44 3.25 -8.38
N ILE A 2 15.40 3.44 -9.31
CA ILE A 2 15.16 4.15 -10.60
C ILE A 2 14.06 3.45 -11.41
N GLU A 3 14.18 2.16 -11.67
CA GLU A 3 13.18 1.39 -12.41
C GLU A 3 11.78 1.51 -11.81
N TYR A 4 11.65 1.37 -10.49
CA TYR A 4 10.39 1.53 -9.77
C TYR A 4 9.79 2.93 -9.97
N HIS A 5 10.61 3.99 -9.84
CA HIS A 5 10.17 5.37 -10.12
C HIS A 5 9.74 5.53 -11.58
N ASP A 6 10.50 4.97 -12.52
CA ASP A 6 10.30 5.20 -13.95
C ASP A 6 9.15 4.39 -14.55
N THR A 7 8.71 3.32 -13.88
CA THR A 7 7.71 2.40 -14.44
C THR A 7 6.45 2.25 -13.60
N GLU A 8 6.54 2.38 -12.27
CA GLU A 8 5.47 1.96 -11.36
C GLU A 8 4.98 3.07 -10.43
N TRP A 9 5.88 3.81 -9.77
CA TRP A 9 5.48 4.81 -8.79
C TRP A 9 4.59 5.91 -9.40
N GLY A 10 3.46 6.18 -8.75
CA GLY A 10 2.49 7.20 -9.19
C GLY A 10 1.61 6.77 -10.37
N VAL A 11 1.75 5.54 -10.89
CA VAL A 11 0.86 5.01 -11.93
C VAL A 11 -0.46 4.58 -11.31
N PRO A 12 -1.62 5.06 -11.83
CA PRO A 12 -2.93 4.66 -11.31
C PRO A 12 -3.12 3.14 -11.33
N LEU A 13 -3.37 2.58 -10.15
CA LEU A 13 -3.56 1.16 -9.95
C LEU A 13 -5.01 0.88 -9.52
N HIS A 14 -5.70 0.06 -10.32
CA HIS A 14 -7.10 -0.31 -10.12
C HIS A 14 -7.31 -1.83 -9.93
N ASP A 15 -6.22 -2.60 -9.85
CA ASP A 15 -6.27 -4.02 -9.54
C ASP A 15 -6.29 -4.26 -8.04
N ASP A 16 -7.33 -4.92 -7.54
CA ASP A 16 -7.54 -5.17 -6.11
C ASP A 16 -6.36 -5.93 -5.46
N ARG A 17 -5.76 -6.89 -6.16
CA ARG A 17 -4.60 -7.64 -5.66
C ARG A 17 -3.36 -6.76 -5.53
N GLY A 18 -3.09 -5.94 -6.53
CA GLY A 18 -1.99 -4.97 -6.50
C GLY A 18 -2.20 -3.91 -5.41
N LEU A 19 -3.42 -3.41 -5.24
CA LEU A 19 -3.78 -2.50 -4.15
C LEU A 19 -3.53 -3.15 -2.78
N PHE A 20 -3.92 -4.42 -2.61
CA PHE A 20 -3.65 -5.14 -1.37
C PHE A 20 -2.15 -5.39 -1.14
N GLU A 21 -1.40 -5.76 -2.19
CA GLU A 21 0.06 -5.89 -2.14
C GLU A 21 0.71 -4.62 -1.59
N PHE A 22 0.41 -3.46 -2.19
CA PHE A 22 0.99 -2.20 -1.73
C PHE A 22 0.54 -1.81 -0.33
N LEU A 23 -0.70 -2.06 0.05
CA LEU A 23 -1.18 -1.80 1.41
C LEU A 23 -0.36 -2.58 2.46
N ILE A 24 -0.05 -3.84 2.19
CA ILE A 24 0.76 -4.67 3.08
C ILE A 24 2.23 -4.22 3.06
N LEU A 25 2.79 -3.91 1.88
CA LEU A 25 4.19 -3.48 1.76
C LEU A 25 4.44 -2.12 2.43
N GLU A 26 3.54 -1.16 2.28
CA GLU A 26 3.62 0.15 2.96
C GLU A 26 3.50 -0.01 4.49
N GLY A 27 2.63 -0.88 4.96
CA GLY A 27 2.58 -1.25 6.38
C GLY A 27 3.86 -1.94 6.87
N ALA A 28 4.46 -2.77 6.03
CA ALA A 28 5.74 -3.43 6.34
C ALA A 28 6.91 -2.44 6.37
N GLN A 29 6.84 -1.35 5.60
CA GLN A 29 7.86 -0.30 5.54
C GLN A 29 7.96 0.51 6.83
N ALA A 30 6.93 0.57 7.67
CA ALA A 30 6.95 1.36 8.90
C ALA A 30 8.25 1.14 9.71
N GLY A 31 9.04 2.21 9.89
CA GLY A 31 10.35 2.17 10.57
C GLY A 31 11.51 1.64 9.72
N LEU A 32 11.32 1.44 8.41
CA LEU A 32 12.33 0.96 7.47
C LEU A 32 12.37 1.87 6.22
N SER A 33 13.39 1.68 5.36
CA SER A 33 13.42 2.35 4.06
C SER A 33 12.54 1.61 3.04
N TRP A 34 11.94 2.37 2.10
CA TRP A 34 11.19 1.79 0.99
C TRP A 34 12.08 0.88 0.10
N GLU A 35 13.32 1.26 -0.10
CA GLU A 35 14.29 0.43 -0.83
C GLU A 35 14.45 -0.96 -0.20
N THR A 36 14.46 -1.05 1.13
CA THR A 36 14.51 -2.34 1.84
C THR A 36 13.31 -3.21 1.52
N ILE A 37 12.13 -2.60 1.43
CA ILE A 37 10.89 -3.32 1.10
C ILE A 37 10.89 -3.75 -0.37
N LEU A 38 11.28 -2.87 -1.30
CA LEU A 38 11.35 -3.21 -2.73
C LEU A 38 12.32 -4.39 -2.99
N ARG A 39 13.49 -4.41 -2.35
CA ARG A 39 14.42 -5.53 -2.46
C ARG A 39 13.83 -6.86 -1.94
N LYS A 40 12.89 -6.79 -1.02
CA LYS A 40 12.21 -7.96 -0.45
C LYS A 40 10.89 -8.31 -1.13
N ARG A 41 10.42 -7.51 -2.08
CA ARG A 41 9.06 -7.60 -2.65
C ARG A 41 8.74 -8.97 -3.22
N GLU A 42 9.66 -9.57 -4.01
CA GLU A 42 9.47 -10.91 -4.57
C GLU A 42 9.43 -11.99 -3.49
N ASN A 43 10.20 -11.82 -2.42
CA ASN A 43 10.13 -12.71 -1.26
C ASN A 43 8.77 -12.58 -0.55
N TYR A 44 8.26 -11.36 -0.39
CA TYR A 44 6.92 -11.13 0.13
C TYR A 44 5.85 -11.78 -0.74
N ARG A 45 5.92 -11.65 -2.07
CA ARG A 45 4.99 -12.32 -2.99
C ARG A 45 4.97 -13.83 -2.79
N ARG A 46 6.13 -14.46 -2.69
CA ARG A 46 6.23 -15.91 -2.42
C ARG A 46 5.71 -16.27 -1.03
N ALA A 47 6.11 -15.53 -0.01
CA ALA A 47 5.78 -15.81 1.39
C ALA A 47 4.28 -15.63 1.70
N PHE A 48 3.65 -14.64 1.06
CA PHE A 48 2.25 -14.27 1.25
C PHE A 48 1.33 -14.74 0.10
N ASP A 49 1.66 -15.86 -0.53
CA ASP A 49 0.82 -16.54 -1.54
C ASP A 49 0.34 -15.59 -2.67
N GLY A 50 1.24 -14.74 -3.18
CA GLY A 50 0.98 -13.76 -4.22
C GLY A 50 -0.01 -12.67 -3.80
N PHE A 51 -0.08 -12.36 -2.51
CA PHE A 51 -1.03 -11.41 -1.92
C PHE A 51 -2.51 -11.77 -2.18
N ASP A 52 -2.81 -13.07 -2.23
CA ASP A 52 -4.17 -13.57 -2.24
C ASP A 52 -4.81 -13.34 -0.86
N ALA A 53 -5.67 -12.31 -0.77
CA ALA A 53 -6.29 -11.92 0.50
C ALA A 53 -7.14 -13.05 1.10
N ALA A 54 -7.79 -13.89 0.30
CA ALA A 54 -8.60 -14.99 0.79
C ALA A 54 -7.74 -16.10 1.43
N LYS A 55 -6.53 -16.32 0.93
CA LYS A 55 -5.57 -17.23 1.55
C LYS A 55 -4.98 -16.64 2.82
N ILE A 56 -4.53 -15.37 2.76
CA ILE A 56 -3.89 -14.69 3.89
C ILE A 56 -4.85 -14.56 5.07
N ALA A 57 -6.12 -14.26 4.83
CA ALA A 57 -7.15 -14.15 5.88
C ALA A 57 -7.32 -15.43 6.72
N ARG A 58 -6.88 -16.58 6.19
CA ARG A 58 -6.99 -17.92 6.81
C ARG A 58 -5.67 -18.46 7.34
N TYR A 59 -4.60 -17.67 7.38
CA TYR A 59 -3.31 -18.12 7.91
C TYR A 59 -3.42 -18.56 9.35
N ASP A 60 -2.94 -19.76 9.63
CA ASP A 60 -2.91 -20.37 10.93
C ASP A 60 -1.59 -20.10 11.68
N LYS A 61 -1.47 -20.62 12.91
CA LYS A 61 -0.26 -20.49 13.73
C LYS A 61 0.97 -21.13 13.08
N ARG A 62 0.79 -22.18 12.27
CA ARG A 62 1.89 -22.85 11.54
C ARG A 62 2.45 -21.91 10.46
N LYS A 63 1.58 -21.29 9.64
CA LYS A 63 1.99 -20.33 8.62
C LYS A 63 2.66 -19.10 9.24
N VAL A 64 2.11 -18.57 10.34
CA VAL A 64 2.72 -17.44 11.07
C VAL A 64 4.13 -17.79 11.56
N ARG A 65 4.36 -19.00 12.10
CA ARG A 65 5.69 -19.44 12.51
C ARG A 65 6.64 -19.52 11.32
N ALA A 66 6.19 -20.05 10.17
CA ALA A 66 6.98 -20.11 8.95
C ALA A 66 7.39 -18.70 8.46
N LEU A 67 6.46 -17.73 8.45
CA LEU A 67 6.74 -16.34 8.11
C LEU A 67 7.74 -15.69 9.08
N MET A 68 7.64 -15.97 10.38
CA MET A 68 8.61 -15.49 11.39
C MET A 68 10.01 -16.09 11.22
N ALA A 69 10.13 -17.23 10.59
CA ALA A 69 11.42 -17.88 10.27
C ALA A 69 12.01 -17.41 8.92
N ASP A 70 11.20 -16.80 8.05
CA ASP A 70 11.62 -16.41 6.70
C ASP A 70 12.46 -15.10 6.73
N ALA A 71 13.77 -15.23 6.49
CA ALA A 71 14.69 -14.09 6.38
C ALA A 71 14.45 -13.23 5.13
N GLY A 72 13.71 -13.73 4.17
CA GLY A 72 13.36 -13.00 2.95
C GLY A 72 12.41 -11.82 3.19
N ILE A 73 11.66 -11.85 4.28
CA ILE A 73 10.71 -10.78 4.66
C ILE A 73 11.15 -10.05 5.93
N VAL A 74 10.42 -9.01 6.31
CA VAL A 74 10.57 -8.34 7.61
C VAL A 74 9.92 -9.21 8.70
N ARG A 75 10.75 -9.85 9.52
CA ARG A 75 10.31 -10.77 10.60
C ARG A 75 9.78 -10.00 11.80
N ASN A 76 8.61 -9.43 11.65
CA ASN A 76 7.93 -8.69 12.71
C ASN A 76 6.54 -9.28 12.97
N ARG A 77 6.34 -9.84 14.17
CA ARG A 77 5.09 -10.52 14.56
C ARG A 77 3.86 -9.63 14.38
N LEU A 78 3.95 -8.35 14.74
CA LEU A 78 2.81 -7.42 14.64
C LEU A 78 2.46 -7.13 13.19
N LYS A 79 3.46 -6.96 12.30
CA LYS A 79 3.25 -6.74 10.87
C LYS A 79 2.65 -7.97 10.18
N ILE A 80 3.11 -9.18 10.55
CA ILE A 80 2.56 -10.44 10.03
C ILE A 80 1.11 -10.63 10.51
N ALA A 81 0.84 -10.41 11.79
CA ALA A 81 -0.52 -10.48 12.32
C ALA A 81 -1.45 -9.43 11.67
N ALA A 82 -0.92 -8.22 11.43
CA ALA A 82 -1.65 -7.16 10.75
C ALA A 82 -2.00 -7.54 9.30
N ALA A 83 -1.13 -8.24 8.58
CA ALA A 83 -1.42 -8.69 7.23
C ALA A 83 -2.67 -9.59 7.19
N ILE A 84 -2.82 -10.48 8.18
CA ILE A 84 -4.00 -11.36 8.31
C ILE A 84 -5.26 -10.54 8.60
N THR A 85 -5.19 -9.64 9.60
CA THR A 85 -6.33 -8.77 9.94
C THR A 85 -6.71 -7.87 8.76
N ASN A 86 -5.73 -7.33 8.07
CA ASN A 86 -5.94 -6.49 6.88
C ASN A 86 -6.59 -7.28 5.75
N ALA A 87 -6.20 -8.54 5.54
CA ALA A 87 -6.82 -9.40 4.55
C ALA A 87 -8.30 -9.66 4.86
N GLN A 88 -8.64 -9.91 6.12
CA GLN A 88 -10.03 -10.07 6.55
C GLN A 88 -10.85 -8.80 6.30
N ALA A 89 -10.34 -7.64 6.73
CA ALA A 89 -11.00 -6.35 6.53
C ALA A 89 -11.11 -5.97 5.03
N PHE A 90 -10.11 -6.33 4.23
CA PHE A 90 -10.10 -6.13 2.79
C PHE A 90 -11.22 -6.90 2.09
N LEU A 91 -11.40 -8.18 2.42
CA LEU A 91 -12.48 -9.00 1.87
C LEU A 91 -13.88 -8.47 2.24
N VAL A 92 -14.04 -7.95 3.46
CA VAL A 92 -15.28 -7.29 3.87
C VAL A 92 -15.52 -6.03 3.02
N ALA A 93 -14.50 -5.19 2.84
CA ALA A 93 -14.63 -3.98 2.01
C ALA A 93 -14.95 -4.32 0.55
N GLN A 94 -14.33 -5.37 -0.02
CA GLN A 94 -14.68 -5.86 -1.37
C GLN A 94 -16.15 -6.27 -1.47
N SER A 95 -16.64 -7.04 -0.50
CA SER A 95 -18.03 -7.50 -0.48
C SER A 95 -19.03 -6.35 -0.39
N GLU A 96 -18.75 -5.35 0.42
CA GLU A 96 -19.65 -4.20 0.63
C GLU A 96 -19.67 -3.22 -0.55
N HIS A 97 -18.54 -3.04 -1.23
CA HIS A 97 -18.37 -2.01 -2.27
C HIS A 97 -18.26 -2.57 -3.70
N GLY A 98 -18.28 -3.90 -3.85
CA GLY A 98 -18.10 -4.60 -5.12
C GLY A 98 -16.63 -4.78 -5.53
N SER A 99 -15.71 -3.91 -5.05
CA SER A 99 -14.26 -4.06 -5.16
C SER A 99 -13.57 -3.21 -4.10
N PHE A 100 -12.33 -3.54 -3.76
CA PHE A 100 -11.50 -2.67 -2.91
C PHE A 100 -11.08 -1.40 -3.65
N ASP A 101 -10.90 -1.48 -4.96
CA ASP A 101 -10.65 -0.33 -5.83
C ASP A 101 -11.72 0.75 -5.65
N ARG A 102 -12.99 0.41 -5.80
CA ARG A 102 -14.10 1.34 -5.59
C ARG A 102 -14.09 1.96 -4.20
N TYR A 103 -13.80 1.16 -3.19
CA TYR A 103 -13.73 1.62 -1.81
C TYR A 103 -12.59 2.60 -1.58
N ILE A 104 -11.40 2.30 -2.08
CA ILE A 104 -10.20 3.07 -1.73
C ILE A 104 -10.07 4.35 -2.57
N TRP A 105 -10.44 4.31 -3.84
CA TRP A 105 -10.34 5.47 -4.74
C TRP A 105 -11.33 6.59 -4.43
N GLN A 106 -12.40 6.33 -3.67
CA GLN A 106 -13.34 7.38 -3.26
C GLN A 106 -12.66 8.52 -2.47
N PHE A 107 -11.57 8.24 -1.75
CA PHE A 107 -10.87 9.25 -0.94
C PHE A 107 -10.20 10.34 -1.79
N VAL A 108 -10.04 10.12 -3.08
CA VAL A 108 -9.55 11.12 -4.05
C VAL A 108 -10.58 11.43 -5.13
N GLY A 109 -11.86 11.08 -4.91
CA GLY A 109 -12.95 11.35 -5.87
C GLY A 109 -12.88 10.47 -7.13
N GLY A 110 -12.25 9.30 -7.05
CA GLY A 110 -12.14 8.33 -8.15
C GLY A 110 -11.18 8.72 -9.28
N LYS A 111 -10.38 9.77 -9.10
CA LYS A 111 -9.42 10.26 -10.10
C LYS A 111 -8.09 10.65 -9.46
N PRO A 112 -6.96 10.45 -10.16
CA PRO A 112 -5.66 10.90 -9.69
C PRO A 112 -5.63 12.40 -9.38
N LYS A 113 -5.12 12.74 -8.21
CA LYS A 113 -4.89 14.14 -7.82
C LYS A 113 -3.49 14.55 -8.24
N ARG A 114 -3.36 15.57 -9.08
CA ARG A 114 -2.07 16.09 -9.57
C ARG A 114 -1.60 17.23 -8.68
N ASN A 115 -0.45 17.05 -8.08
CA ASN A 115 0.25 18.09 -7.32
C ASN A 115 1.31 18.79 -8.19
N SER A 116 1.84 19.94 -7.73
CA SER A 116 2.76 20.77 -8.49
C SER A 116 3.97 21.14 -7.63
N TRP A 117 4.67 20.11 -7.15
CA TRP A 117 5.85 20.28 -6.32
C TRP A 117 7.08 20.63 -7.17
N ARG A 118 7.83 21.63 -6.75
CA ARG A 118 9.12 21.98 -7.38
C ARG A 118 10.29 21.24 -6.73
N GLN A 119 10.13 20.83 -5.49
CA GLN A 119 11.17 20.15 -4.70
C GLN A 119 10.52 19.09 -3.80
N SER A 120 11.21 17.97 -3.59
CA SER A 120 10.71 16.86 -2.76
C SER A 120 10.38 17.30 -1.32
N LYS A 121 11.09 18.30 -0.76
CA LYS A 121 10.80 18.85 0.58
C LYS A 121 9.43 19.53 0.71
N GLN A 122 8.77 19.84 -0.41
CA GLN A 122 7.44 20.44 -0.41
C GLN A 122 6.34 19.40 -0.33
N VAL A 123 6.67 18.13 -0.63
CA VAL A 123 5.72 17.01 -0.52
C VAL A 123 5.36 16.81 0.95
N PRO A 124 4.07 16.92 1.32
CA PRO A 124 3.67 16.75 2.71
C PRO A 124 3.79 15.29 3.15
N ALA A 125 3.98 15.06 4.44
CA ALA A 125 3.97 13.71 5.00
C ALA A 125 2.55 13.11 5.06
N ARG A 126 1.50 13.93 4.99
CA ARG A 126 0.08 13.55 5.04
C ARG A 126 -0.79 14.68 4.49
N THR A 127 -2.02 14.35 4.11
CA THR A 127 -3.03 15.30 3.64
C THR A 127 -4.38 15.00 4.30
N ALA A 128 -5.37 15.86 4.08
CA ALA A 128 -6.72 15.63 4.58
C ALA A 128 -7.33 14.32 4.03
N GLU A 129 -7.03 13.98 2.77
CA GLU A 129 -7.46 12.72 2.14
C GLU A 129 -6.83 11.51 2.81
N SER A 130 -5.52 11.56 3.09
CA SER A 130 -4.83 10.46 3.78
C SER A 130 -5.25 10.33 5.25
N ASP A 131 -5.61 11.44 5.90
CA ASP A 131 -6.20 11.44 7.25
C ASP A 131 -7.58 10.77 7.24
N ALA A 132 -8.42 11.10 6.26
CA ALA A 132 -9.75 10.50 6.08
C ALA A 132 -9.64 9.00 5.77
N MET A 133 -8.77 8.62 4.84
CA MET A 133 -8.47 7.22 4.49
C MET A 133 -7.99 6.43 5.72
N SER A 134 -7.02 6.95 6.46
CA SER A 134 -6.49 6.33 7.67
C SER A 134 -7.59 6.09 8.70
N LYS A 135 -8.43 7.09 8.95
CA LYS A 135 -9.56 7.00 9.89
C LYS A 135 -10.55 5.92 9.46
N ALA A 136 -10.92 5.88 8.19
CA ALA A 136 -11.87 4.91 7.65
C ALA A 136 -11.32 3.48 7.66
N LEU A 137 -10.06 3.29 7.26
CA LEU A 137 -9.41 1.98 7.29
C LEU A 137 -9.28 1.46 8.73
N LYS A 138 -8.87 2.30 9.69
CA LYS A 138 -8.80 1.92 11.11
C LYS A 138 -10.15 1.50 11.67
N LYS A 139 -11.22 2.22 11.32
CA LYS A 139 -12.60 1.88 11.72
C LYS A 139 -13.02 0.50 11.21
N ARG A 140 -12.51 0.08 10.06
CA ARG A 140 -12.73 -1.26 9.48
C ARG A 140 -11.80 -2.34 10.04
N GLY A 141 -10.93 -2.02 10.98
CA GLY A 141 -10.01 -2.97 11.61
C GLY A 141 -8.67 -3.12 10.92
N PHE A 142 -8.37 -2.36 9.87
CA PHE A 142 -7.03 -2.35 9.29
C PHE A 142 -5.98 -1.86 10.27
N ARG A 143 -4.78 -2.44 10.19
CA ARG A 143 -3.62 -2.11 11.01
C ARG A 143 -2.48 -1.60 10.14
N PHE A 144 -1.56 -0.84 10.75
CA PHE A 144 -0.45 -0.18 10.03
C PHE A 144 -0.92 0.71 8.87
N VAL A 145 -2.01 1.42 9.08
CA VAL A 145 -2.62 2.35 8.13
C VAL A 145 -2.69 3.77 8.73
N GLY A 146 -1.60 4.22 9.34
CA GLY A 146 -1.46 5.61 9.78
C GLY A 146 -1.52 6.58 8.60
N SER A 147 -1.82 7.85 8.86
CA SER A 147 -2.03 8.84 7.80
C SER A 147 -0.81 8.99 6.87
N THR A 148 0.40 8.95 7.41
CA THR A 148 1.63 8.98 6.60
C THR A 148 1.77 7.74 5.72
N ILE A 149 1.43 6.56 6.25
CA ILE A 149 1.43 5.30 5.48
C ILE A 149 0.35 5.34 4.39
N CYS A 150 -0.84 5.87 4.71
CA CYS A 150 -1.89 6.06 3.71
C CYS A 150 -1.47 7.03 2.61
N TYR A 151 -0.74 8.10 2.95
CA TYR A 151 -0.25 9.03 1.93
C TYR A 151 0.80 8.38 1.03
N ALA A 152 1.75 7.61 1.59
CA ALA A 152 2.71 6.83 0.82
C ALA A 152 1.99 5.82 -0.10
N PHE A 153 0.96 5.13 0.40
CA PHE A 153 0.10 4.26 -0.39
C PHE A 153 -0.59 5.01 -1.54
N MET A 154 -1.12 6.22 -1.29
CA MET A 154 -1.71 7.05 -2.34
C MET A 154 -0.72 7.44 -3.42
N GLN A 155 0.53 7.76 -3.04
CA GLN A 155 1.61 8.05 -3.98
C GLN A 155 1.98 6.81 -4.81
N THR A 156 2.18 5.69 -4.15
CA THR A 156 2.57 4.43 -4.79
C THR A 156 1.53 3.94 -5.80
N THR A 157 0.25 4.04 -5.44
CA THR A 157 -0.87 3.56 -6.27
C THR A 157 -1.41 4.60 -7.25
N GLY A 158 -0.75 5.74 -7.38
CA GLY A 158 -1.12 6.78 -8.34
C GLY A 158 -2.40 7.56 -8.00
N MET A 159 -2.94 7.40 -6.79
CA MET A 159 -4.05 8.25 -6.32
C MET A 159 -3.64 9.71 -6.24
N VAL A 160 -2.36 9.96 -5.96
CA VAL A 160 -1.74 11.28 -6.08
C VAL A 160 -0.50 11.19 -6.98
N ASN A 161 -0.35 12.13 -7.88
CA ASN A 161 0.83 12.28 -8.70
C ASN A 161 1.73 13.36 -8.08
N ASP A 162 2.73 12.92 -7.34
CA ASP A 162 3.69 13.76 -6.61
C ASP A 162 5.05 13.88 -7.31
N HIS A 163 5.14 13.48 -8.57
CA HIS A 163 6.34 13.76 -9.36
C HIS A 163 6.57 15.26 -9.45
N ALA A 164 7.82 15.68 -9.28
CA ALA A 164 8.21 17.08 -9.43
C ALA A 164 7.84 17.62 -10.82
N ILE A 165 7.64 18.93 -10.92
CA ILE A 165 7.16 19.58 -12.15
C ILE A 165 8.08 19.37 -13.34
N ASP A 166 9.37 19.18 -13.11
CA ASP A 166 10.43 18.90 -14.09
C ASP A 166 10.66 17.40 -14.33
N CYS A 167 10.02 16.52 -13.56
CA CYS A 167 10.11 15.08 -13.76
C CYS A 167 9.38 14.64 -15.04
N PHE A 168 10.06 13.90 -15.89
CA PHE A 168 9.48 13.38 -17.14
C PHE A 168 8.25 12.50 -16.93
N ARG A 169 8.17 11.79 -15.81
CA ARG A 169 7.04 10.92 -15.44
C ARG A 169 5.76 11.70 -15.19
N ARG A 170 5.86 12.89 -14.61
CA ARG A 170 4.69 13.72 -14.29
C ARG A 170 3.77 13.97 -15.50
N ARG A 171 4.35 14.05 -16.71
CA ARG A 171 3.59 14.29 -17.96
C ARG A 171 3.04 13.00 -18.57
N LYS A 172 3.67 11.87 -18.28
CA LYS A 172 3.29 10.55 -18.84
C LYS A 172 2.17 9.87 -18.04
N ILE A 173 2.03 10.24 -16.78
CA ILE A 173 0.97 9.73 -15.90
C ILE A 173 -0.21 10.71 -15.99
N LEU A 174 -1.28 10.26 -16.60
CA LEU A 174 -2.51 11.04 -16.83
C LEU A 174 -3.43 10.96 -15.62
#